data_3ef672e565dcbb033c1caed85c9fe47c
#
_entry.id   3ef672e565dcbb033c1caed85c9fe47c
#
_cell.length_a   1.000
_cell.length_b   1.000
_cell.length_c   1.000
_cell.angle_alpha   90.00
_cell.angle_beta   90.00
_cell.angle_gamma   90.00
#
_symmetry.space_group_name_H-M   'P 1'
#
loop_
_entity.id
_entity.type
_entity.pdbx_description
1 polymer ?
#
loop_
_entity_poly.entity_id
_entity_poly.type
_entity_poly.pdbx_seq_one_letter_code
_entity_poly.pdbx_strand_id
1 'polypeptide(L)'
;MQTLTYDFPAGQAAPNAVHVGVVASGDLEILLEPPPSGATDSSASVRVRTSVDGFDTVWHDVLERFFTHTSLAGRWELNDFGATPGVVTLRLRQAAEAALGGQP
;
A
#
# COMPACT_ATOMS: atom_id res chain seq x y z
N MET A 1 -17.74 6.39 -3.45
CA MET A 1 -16.49 5.95 -2.80
C MET A 1 -16.56 4.47 -2.48
N GLN A 2 -15.53 3.74 -2.78
CA GLN A 2 -15.47 2.29 -2.58
C GLN A 2 -14.31 1.95 -1.65
N THR A 3 -14.50 0.96 -0.78
CA THR A 3 -13.44 0.44 0.08
C THR A 3 -13.18 -1.01 -0.27
N LEU A 4 -11.92 -1.32 -0.57
CA LEU A 4 -11.47 -2.66 -0.92
C LEU A 4 -10.43 -3.11 0.09
N THR A 5 -10.46 -4.39 0.46
CA THR A 5 -9.49 -4.95 1.41
C THR A 5 -8.84 -6.17 0.82
N TYR A 6 -7.53 -6.29 1.05
CA TYR A 6 -6.72 -7.41 0.56
C TYR A 6 -5.70 -7.80 1.63
N ASP A 7 -5.30 -9.07 1.62
CA ASP A 7 -4.22 -9.57 2.45
C ASP A 7 -3.23 -10.32 1.57
N PHE A 8 -1.94 -10.00 1.76
CA PHE A 8 -0.86 -10.66 1.02
C PHE A 8 0.17 -11.20 2.00
N PRO A 9 0.72 -12.40 1.74
CA PRO A 9 1.84 -12.89 2.55
C PRO A 9 3.01 -11.93 2.48
N ALA A 10 3.66 -11.67 3.61
CA ALA A 10 4.83 -10.81 3.66
C ALA A 10 5.72 -11.27 4.81
N GLY A 11 6.96 -11.64 4.49
CA GLY A 11 7.86 -12.25 5.44
C GLY A 11 8.66 -11.29 6.31
N GLN A 12 8.63 -10.00 6.02
CA GLN A 12 9.42 -9.00 6.73
C GLN A 12 8.50 -7.90 7.27
N ALA A 13 8.56 -7.67 8.58
CA ALA A 13 7.82 -6.57 9.18
C ALA A 13 8.37 -5.22 8.68
N ALA A 14 7.48 -4.31 8.31
CA ALA A 14 7.89 -2.96 7.99
C ALA A 14 8.54 -2.34 9.22
N PRO A 15 9.77 -1.83 9.12
CA PRO A 15 10.47 -1.31 10.29
C PRO A 15 10.02 0.08 10.73
N ASN A 16 9.41 0.84 9.83
CA ASN A 16 9.04 2.23 10.10
C ASN A 16 7.65 2.54 9.56
N ALA A 17 6.96 3.46 10.22
CA ALA A 17 5.74 4.05 9.68
C ALA A 17 6.10 5.01 8.56
N VAL A 18 5.24 5.06 7.54
CA VAL A 18 5.50 5.84 6.33
C VAL A 18 4.23 6.56 5.88
N HIS A 19 4.43 7.75 5.34
CA HIS A 19 3.39 8.51 4.66
C HIS A 19 3.97 9.07 3.37
N VAL A 20 3.40 8.67 2.23
CA VAL A 20 3.79 9.22 0.92
C VAL A 20 2.54 9.64 0.15
N GLY A 21 2.72 10.57 -0.78
CA GLY A 21 1.64 11.06 -1.61
C GLY A 21 0.73 12.05 -0.89
N VAL A 22 -0.27 12.53 -1.61
CA VAL A 22 -1.23 13.51 -1.09
C VAL A 22 -2.65 13.13 -1.49
N VAL A 23 -3.61 13.65 -0.73
CA VAL A 23 -5.03 13.53 -1.04
C VAL A 23 -5.35 14.65 -2.03
N ALA A 24 -5.15 14.38 -3.32
CA ALA A 24 -5.37 15.33 -4.39
C ALA A 24 -5.81 14.61 -5.66
N SER A 25 -6.51 15.34 -6.54
CA SER A 25 -6.99 14.78 -7.80
C SER A 25 -5.84 14.16 -8.61
N GLY A 26 -6.02 12.93 -9.05
CA GLY A 26 -5.04 12.20 -9.85
C GLY A 26 -3.90 11.59 -9.04
N ASP A 27 -3.93 11.68 -7.72
CA ASP A 27 -2.86 11.15 -6.88
C ASP A 27 -3.38 10.08 -5.91
N LEU A 28 -2.44 9.51 -5.18
CA LEU A 28 -2.65 8.46 -4.21
C LEU A 28 -1.85 8.76 -2.95
N GLU A 29 -2.51 8.71 -1.80
CA GLU A 29 -1.85 8.79 -0.50
C GLU A 29 -1.70 7.38 0.05
N ILE A 30 -0.51 7.06 0.57
CA ILE A 30 -0.24 5.79 1.24
C ILE A 30 0.25 6.04 2.65
N LEU A 31 -0.41 5.36 3.59
CA LEU A 31 0.00 5.29 4.98
C LEU A 31 0.36 3.83 5.27
N LEU A 32 1.57 3.60 5.75
CA LEU A 32 2.03 2.28 6.16
C LEU A 32 2.38 2.32 7.64
N GLU A 33 1.80 1.39 8.39
CA GLU A 33 2.15 1.20 9.80
C GLU A 33 2.76 -0.17 10.00
N PRO A 34 3.85 -0.28 10.78
CA PRO A 34 4.41 -1.57 11.14
C PRO A 34 3.38 -2.47 11.81
N PRO A 35 3.52 -3.80 11.73
CA PRO A 35 2.63 -4.68 12.47
C PRO A 35 2.80 -4.47 13.98
N PRO A 36 1.77 -4.78 14.78
CA PRO A 36 1.87 -4.68 16.23
C PRO A 36 3.02 -5.50 16.76
N SER A 37 3.64 -5.00 17.83
CA SER A 37 4.71 -5.72 18.51
C SER A 37 4.20 -7.06 19.02
N GLY A 38 4.94 -8.13 18.75
CA GLY A 38 4.55 -9.49 19.12
C GLY A 38 3.56 -10.15 18.19
N ALA A 39 3.23 -9.54 17.06
CA ALA A 39 2.37 -10.17 16.06
C ALA A 39 3.06 -11.40 15.51
N THR A 40 2.29 -12.51 15.41
CA THR A 40 2.81 -13.78 14.90
C THR A 40 2.52 -13.96 13.41
N ASP A 41 1.53 -13.25 12.89
CA ASP A 41 1.16 -13.34 11.48
C ASP A 41 2.00 -12.35 10.68
N SER A 42 2.56 -12.86 9.58
CA SER A 42 3.33 -12.04 8.65
C SER A 42 2.49 -11.80 7.40
N SER A 43 1.78 -10.69 7.38
CA SER A 43 0.98 -10.33 6.22
C SER A 43 0.96 -8.82 6.02
N ALA A 44 0.75 -8.42 4.77
CA ALA A 44 0.41 -7.06 4.43
C ALA A 44 -1.11 -6.97 4.34
N SER A 45 -1.70 -6.25 5.26
CA SER A 45 -3.13 -5.97 5.26
C SER A 45 -3.33 -4.65 4.54
N VAL A 46 -4.03 -4.68 3.40
CA VAL A 46 -4.17 -3.51 2.53
C VAL A 46 -5.62 -3.07 2.48
N ARG A 47 -5.86 -1.81 2.78
CA ARG A 47 -7.17 -1.20 2.60
C ARG A 47 -7.07 -0.07 1.59
N VAL A 48 -7.83 -0.19 0.50
CA VAL A 48 -7.91 0.83 -0.53
C VAL A 48 -9.24 1.56 -0.40
N ARG A 49 -9.17 2.87 -0.25
CA ARG A 49 -10.35 3.74 -0.33
C ARG A 49 -10.21 4.56 -1.60
N THR A 50 -11.12 4.35 -2.54
CA THR A 50 -11.03 4.98 -3.85
C THR A 50 -12.28 5.77 -4.17
N SER A 51 -12.11 6.90 -4.84
CA SER A 51 -13.21 7.70 -5.36
C SER A 51 -13.80 7.13 -6.64
N VAL A 52 -13.15 6.12 -7.23
CA VAL A 52 -13.55 5.52 -8.51
C VAL A 52 -13.99 4.08 -8.26
N ASP A 53 -15.25 3.78 -8.61
CA ASP A 53 -15.81 2.44 -8.44
C ASP A 53 -15.48 1.54 -9.62
N GLY A 54 -15.52 0.23 -9.41
CA GLY A 54 -15.47 -0.76 -10.47
C GLY A 54 -14.07 -1.23 -10.88
N PHE A 55 -13.03 -0.86 -10.12
CA PHE A 55 -11.65 -1.24 -10.45
C PHE A 55 -11.05 -2.23 -9.46
N ASP A 56 -11.88 -3.01 -8.78
CA ASP A 56 -11.40 -3.97 -7.79
C ASP A 56 -10.44 -5.01 -8.38
N THR A 57 -10.71 -5.53 -9.59
CA THR A 57 -9.80 -6.46 -10.26
C THR A 57 -8.47 -5.81 -10.59
N VAL A 58 -8.50 -4.57 -11.07
CA VAL A 58 -7.28 -3.81 -11.39
C VAL A 58 -6.47 -3.57 -10.12
N TRP A 59 -7.11 -3.18 -9.02
CA TRP A 59 -6.43 -3.00 -7.74
C TRP A 59 -5.79 -4.29 -7.26
N HIS A 60 -6.53 -5.40 -7.32
CA HIS A 60 -5.99 -6.69 -6.90
C HIS A 60 -4.73 -7.04 -7.71
N ASP A 61 -4.77 -6.89 -9.02
CA ASP A 61 -3.66 -7.25 -9.90
C ASP A 61 -2.43 -6.38 -9.64
N VAL A 62 -2.62 -5.08 -9.47
CA VAL A 62 -1.51 -4.16 -9.19
C VAL A 62 -0.87 -4.47 -7.85
N LEU A 63 -1.68 -4.68 -6.82
CA LEU A 63 -1.20 -4.97 -5.48
C LEU A 63 -0.52 -6.35 -5.41
N GLU A 64 -1.10 -7.36 -6.05
CA GLU A 64 -0.51 -8.69 -6.09
C GLU A 64 0.88 -8.65 -6.73
N ARG A 65 1.02 -7.94 -7.85
CA ARG A 65 2.30 -7.78 -8.51
C ARG A 65 3.32 -7.07 -7.61
N PHE A 66 2.89 -6.02 -6.93
CA PHE A 66 3.76 -5.29 -6.02
C PHE A 66 4.23 -6.18 -4.86
N PHE A 67 3.31 -6.87 -4.19
CA PHE A 67 3.64 -7.69 -3.03
C PHE A 67 4.34 -9.00 -3.38
N THR A 68 4.33 -9.42 -4.65
CA THR A 68 5.15 -10.53 -5.12
C THR A 68 6.64 -10.18 -5.01
N HIS A 69 6.99 -8.92 -5.21
CA HIS A 69 8.38 -8.46 -5.19
C HIS A 69 8.75 -7.69 -3.92
N THR A 70 7.78 -7.35 -3.08
CA THR A 70 8.00 -6.54 -1.88
C THR A 70 7.33 -7.21 -0.70
N SER A 71 8.10 -7.74 0.21
CA SER A 71 7.59 -8.56 1.31
C SER A 71 7.60 -7.77 2.62
N LEU A 72 6.85 -6.66 2.67
CA LEU A 72 6.75 -5.81 3.84
C LEU A 72 5.39 -5.96 4.51
N ALA A 73 5.38 -6.63 5.66
CA ALA A 73 4.19 -6.82 6.48
C ALA A 73 3.85 -5.55 7.24
N GLY A 74 2.58 -5.34 7.45
CA GLY A 74 2.05 -4.20 8.17
C GLY A 74 0.67 -3.84 7.69
N ARG A 75 0.21 -2.68 8.10
CA ARG A 75 -1.09 -2.17 7.69
C ARG A 75 -0.87 -1.06 6.65
N TRP A 76 -1.33 -1.31 5.45
CA TRP A 76 -1.24 -0.40 4.33
C TRP A 76 -2.59 0.26 4.09
N GLU A 77 -2.66 1.57 4.18
CA GLU A 77 -3.86 2.32 3.81
C GLU A 77 -3.57 3.15 2.58
N LEU A 78 -4.37 2.95 1.55
CA LEU A 78 -4.27 3.65 0.28
C LEU A 78 -5.52 4.49 0.08
N ASN A 79 -5.35 5.80 -0.04
CA ASN A 79 -6.44 6.71 -0.31
C ASN A 79 -6.27 7.25 -1.74
N ASP A 80 -7.13 6.76 -2.64
CA ASP A 80 -7.00 7.01 -4.08
C ASP A 80 -8.01 8.04 -4.57
N PHE A 81 -7.50 9.00 -5.32
CA PHE A 81 -8.30 10.06 -5.92
C PHE A 81 -8.04 10.14 -7.42
N GLY A 82 -8.12 8.99 -8.09
CA GLY A 82 -8.00 8.89 -9.53
C GLY A 82 -6.59 8.70 -10.06
N ALA A 83 -5.70 8.12 -9.24
CA ALA A 83 -4.35 7.82 -9.70
C ALA A 83 -4.35 6.79 -10.83
N THR A 84 -3.47 6.97 -11.80
CA THR A 84 -3.24 5.97 -12.84
C THR A 84 -2.48 4.78 -12.25
N PRO A 85 -2.51 3.60 -12.90
CA PRO A 85 -1.71 2.46 -12.43
C PRO A 85 -0.22 2.79 -12.28
N GLY A 86 0.32 3.62 -13.16
CA GLY A 86 1.72 4.07 -13.05
C GLY A 86 1.98 4.89 -11.79
N VAL A 87 1.07 5.78 -11.43
CA VAL A 87 1.18 6.57 -10.19
C VAL A 87 1.04 5.66 -8.98
N VAL A 88 0.12 4.70 -9.01
CA VAL A 88 -0.05 3.74 -7.90
C VAL A 88 1.25 2.98 -7.67
N THR A 89 1.86 2.45 -8.72
CA THR A 89 3.11 1.70 -8.63
C THR A 89 4.24 2.58 -8.09
N LEU A 90 4.33 3.82 -8.56
CA LEU A 90 5.33 4.78 -8.08
C LEU A 90 5.20 5.04 -6.58
N ARG A 91 3.97 5.31 -6.11
CA ARG A 91 3.74 5.59 -4.70
C ARG A 91 4.01 4.37 -3.82
N LEU A 92 3.65 3.17 -4.28
CA LEU A 92 3.95 1.93 -3.54
C LEU A 92 5.46 1.74 -3.39
N ARG A 93 6.24 1.99 -4.45
CA ARG A 93 7.70 1.92 -4.37
C ARG A 93 8.27 2.94 -3.41
N GLN A 94 7.78 4.17 -3.46
CA GLN A 94 8.23 5.22 -2.54
C GLN A 94 7.96 4.84 -1.09
N ALA A 95 6.79 4.26 -0.81
CA ALA A 95 6.46 3.80 0.53
C ALA A 95 7.40 2.70 1.00
N ALA A 96 7.70 1.72 0.14
CA ALA A 96 8.60 0.63 0.49
C ALA A 96 10.02 1.15 0.76
N GLU A 97 10.53 2.03 -0.09
CA GLU A 97 11.86 2.61 0.09
C GLU A 97 11.95 3.40 1.39
N ALA A 98 10.94 4.22 1.68
CA ALA A 98 10.92 5.00 2.91
C ALA A 98 10.82 4.12 4.14
N ALA A 99 10.03 3.03 4.07
CA ALA A 99 9.89 2.09 5.19
C ALA A 99 11.21 1.39 5.52
N LEU A 100 12.01 1.12 4.50
CA LEU A 100 13.32 0.46 4.66
C LEU A 100 14.43 1.43 5.03
N GLY A 101 14.10 2.69 5.33
CA GLY A 101 15.08 3.70 5.70
C GLY A 101 15.73 4.42 4.54
N GLY A 102 15.22 4.22 3.32
CA GLY A 102 15.68 4.96 2.16
C GLY A 102 15.32 6.43 2.29
N GLN A 103 16.14 7.27 1.70
CA GLN A 103 15.88 8.71 1.71
C GLN A 103 14.99 9.08 0.55
N PRO A 104 13.91 9.80 0.82
CA PRO A 104 13.09 10.33 -0.26
C PRO A 104 13.84 11.36 -1.06
#